data_9e4740372b951a87307c3ccd330a85d4
#
_entry.id   9e4740372b951a87307c3ccd330a85d4
#
_cell.length_a   1.000
_cell.length_b   1.000
_cell.length_c   1.000
_cell.angle_alpha   90.00
_cell.angle_beta   90.00
_cell.angle_gamma   90.00
#
_symmetry.space_group_name_H-M   'P 1'
#
loop_
_entity.id
_entity.type
_entity.pdbx_description
1 polymer ?
#
loop_
_entity_poly.entity_id
_entity_poly.type
_entity_poly.pdbx_seq_one_letter_code
_entity_poly.pdbx_strand_id
1 'polypeptide(L)'
;MQKVEKFLKEAGTYYLATVDGDQPRVRPFGTIHIFEGKLYIQTGKMKDVSKQIHKNPKVEICAFKDGDWLRLSGELVEDERVEAKASMLDAYPNLKQMYSAEDPNTEVFYFKNATASFSSFTHGPETYTF
;
A
#
# COMPACT_ATOMS: atom_id res chain seq x y z
N MET A 1 -9.28 -9.53 -0.51
CA MET A 1 -8.43 -8.60 0.29
C MET A 1 -7.40 -9.34 1.13
N GLN A 2 -7.80 -10.35 1.87
CA GLN A 2 -6.88 -11.12 2.73
C GLN A 2 -5.77 -11.82 1.94
N LYS A 3 -6.08 -12.35 0.75
CA LYS A 3 -5.09 -12.98 -0.12
C LYS A 3 -4.04 -11.97 -0.60
N VAL A 4 -4.45 -10.74 -0.85
CA VAL A 4 -3.56 -9.64 -1.23
C VAL A 4 -2.63 -9.29 -0.07
N GLU A 5 -3.18 -9.10 1.13
CA GLU A 5 -2.38 -8.81 2.31
C GLU A 5 -1.34 -9.91 2.57
N LYS A 6 -1.78 -11.17 2.53
CA LYS A 6 -0.88 -12.31 2.75
C LYS A 6 0.26 -12.34 1.74
N PHE A 7 -0.05 -12.17 0.45
CA PHE A 7 0.96 -12.18 -0.61
C PHE A 7 2.00 -11.07 -0.40
N LEU A 8 1.54 -9.86 -0.10
CA LEU A 8 2.44 -8.71 0.08
C LEU A 8 3.30 -8.85 1.34
N LYS A 9 2.75 -9.41 2.42
CA LYS A 9 3.52 -9.69 3.64
C LYS A 9 4.59 -10.75 3.39
N GLU A 10 4.26 -11.80 2.65
CA GLU A 10 5.21 -12.87 2.34
C GLU A 10 6.29 -12.41 1.36
N ALA A 11 5.95 -11.55 0.41
CA ALA A 11 6.92 -10.95 -0.49
C ALA A 11 7.88 -10.01 0.24
N GLY A 12 7.42 -9.37 1.32
CA GLY A 12 8.21 -8.46 2.14
C GLY A 12 8.31 -7.06 1.54
N THR A 13 8.80 -6.96 0.33
CA THR A 13 8.90 -5.69 -0.40
C THR A 13 7.98 -5.72 -1.61
N TYR A 14 7.25 -4.64 -1.81
CA TYR A 14 6.49 -4.40 -3.03
C TYR A 14 6.84 -3.02 -3.58
N TYR A 15 6.46 -2.75 -4.81
CA TYR A 15 6.77 -1.49 -5.48
C TYR A 15 5.47 -0.74 -5.75
N LEU A 16 5.46 0.51 -5.31
CA LEU A 16 4.30 1.40 -5.45
C LEU A 16 4.58 2.42 -6.54
N ALA A 17 3.75 2.43 -7.57
CA ALA A 17 3.80 3.41 -8.63
C ALA A 17 2.77 4.51 -8.39
N THR A 18 3.19 5.75 -8.60
CA THR A 18 2.36 6.95 -8.51
C THR A 18 2.49 7.78 -9.78
N VAL A 19 1.61 8.76 -9.91
CA VAL A 19 1.61 9.71 -11.02
C VAL A 19 2.15 11.05 -10.51
N ASP A 20 3.15 11.58 -11.23
CA ASP A 20 3.75 12.88 -10.94
C ASP A 20 3.65 13.73 -12.22
N GLY A 21 2.50 14.40 -12.42
CA GLY A 21 2.19 15.04 -13.69
C GLY A 21 2.04 13.99 -14.80
N ASP A 22 2.92 14.02 -15.80
CA ASP A 22 2.98 13.00 -16.86
C ASP A 22 4.11 11.99 -16.64
N GLN A 23 4.82 12.07 -15.50
CA GLN A 23 5.93 11.17 -15.18
C GLN A 23 5.47 10.11 -14.18
N PRO A 24 5.55 8.81 -14.54
CA PRO A 24 5.35 7.76 -13.55
C PRO A 24 6.54 7.71 -12.59
N ARG A 25 6.24 7.46 -11.31
CA ARG A 25 7.25 7.27 -10.26
C ARG A 25 7.02 5.94 -9.60
N VAL A 26 8.10 5.26 -9.19
CA VAL A 26 8.02 3.96 -8.49
C VAL A 26 9.07 3.90 -7.40
N ARG A 27 8.73 3.28 -6.28
CA ARG A 27 9.64 3.08 -5.14
C ARG A 27 9.22 1.87 -4.34
N PRO A 28 10.16 1.30 -3.54
CA PRO A 28 9.83 0.17 -2.67
C PRO A 28 9.03 0.62 -1.45
N PHE A 29 8.10 -0.24 -1.04
CA PHE A 29 7.30 -0.14 0.17
C PHE A 29 7.33 -1.48 0.91
N GLY A 30 7.04 -1.48 2.21
CA GLY A 30 7.06 -2.71 3.01
C GLY A 30 5.89 -2.88 3.97
N THR A 31 5.01 -1.89 4.10
CA THR A 31 3.88 -1.98 5.04
C THR A 31 2.61 -2.39 4.32
N ILE A 32 1.86 -3.29 4.95
CA ILE A 32 0.54 -3.70 4.48
C ILE A 32 -0.25 -4.23 5.68
N HIS A 33 -1.48 -3.76 5.87
CA HIS A 33 -2.26 -4.09 7.04
C HIS A 33 -3.76 -3.93 6.76
N ILE A 34 -4.56 -4.87 7.23
CA ILE A 34 -6.02 -4.76 7.16
C ILE A 34 -6.52 -4.20 8.49
N PHE A 35 -7.30 -3.13 8.44
CA PHE A 35 -7.92 -2.50 9.60
C PHE A 35 -9.33 -2.04 9.22
N GLU A 36 -10.32 -2.44 10.03
CA GLU A 36 -11.75 -2.11 9.80
C GLU A 36 -12.22 -2.45 8.37
N GLY A 37 -11.78 -3.60 7.85
CA GLY A 37 -12.21 -4.08 6.55
C GLY A 37 -11.60 -3.36 5.35
N LYS A 38 -10.51 -2.61 5.54
CA LYS A 38 -9.80 -1.89 4.49
C LYS A 38 -8.32 -2.24 4.51
N LEU A 39 -7.70 -2.15 3.34
CA LEU A 39 -6.27 -2.45 3.17
C LEU A 39 -5.46 -1.16 3.22
N TYR A 40 -4.55 -1.08 4.19
CA TYR A 40 -3.76 0.12 4.49
C TYR A 40 -2.30 -0.04 4.15
N ILE A 41 -1.69 1.07 3.74
CA ILE A 41 -0.23 1.25 3.63
C ILE A 41 0.17 2.50 4.41
N GLN A 42 1.46 2.61 4.77
CA GLN A 42 1.98 3.74 5.54
C GLN A 42 3.13 4.45 4.83
N THR A 43 3.17 5.75 4.97
CA THR A 43 4.30 6.59 4.58
C THR A 43 4.45 7.76 5.56
N GLY A 44 5.28 8.74 5.21
CA GLY A 44 5.41 10.00 5.92
C GLY A 44 5.00 11.17 5.05
N LYS A 45 4.31 12.15 5.62
CA LYS A 45 3.78 13.29 4.87
C LYS A 45 4.86 14.14 4.19
N MET A 46 6.08 14.12 4.70
CA MET A 46 7.18 14.90 4.13
C MET A 46 7.76 14.26 2.86
N LYS A 47 7.43 13.02 2.56
CA LYS A 47 7.96 12.31 1.38
C LYS A 47 7.26 12.73 0.11
N ASP A 48 7.99 12.68 -1.01
CA ASP A 48 7.44 13.01 -2.33
C ASP A 48 6.27 12.12 -2.72
N VAL A 49 6.31 10.84 -2.32
CA VAL A 49 5.20 9.92 -2.59
C VAL A 49 3.89 10.40 -2.00
N SER A 50 3.92 10.95 -0.78
CA SER A 50 2.72 11.52 -0.15
C SER A 50 2.16 12.68 -0.97
N LYS A 51 3.04 13.59 -1.37
CA LYS A 51 2.65 14.76 -2.19
C LYS A 51 2.03 14.32 -3.53
N GLN A 52 2.59 13.29 -4.14
CA GLN A 52 2.09 12.75 -5.41
C GLN A 52 0.71 12.13 -5.23
N ILE A 53 0.49 11.34 -4.18
CA ILE A 53 -0.80 10.71 -3.89
C ILE A 53 -1.88 11.75 -3.60
N HIS A 54 -1.56 12.80 -2.84
CA HIS A 54 -2.52 13.86 -2.54
C HIS A 54 -2.93 14.63 -3.81
N LYS A 55 -2.05 14.73 -4.78
CA LYS A 55 -2.34 15.41 -6.05
C LYS A 55 -3.06 14.50 -7.03
N ASN A 56 -2.73 13.20 -7.04
CA ASN A 56 -3.38 12.19 -7.87
C ASN A 56 -3.42 10.87 -7.08
N PRO A 57 -4.60 10.45 -6.60
CA PRO A 57 -4.71 9.28 -5.73
C PRO A 57 -4.55 7.94 -6.43
N LYS A 58 -4.50 7.92 -7.76
CA LYS A 58 -4.37 6.68 -8.52
C LYS A 58 -2.99 6.10 -8.39
N VAL A 59 -2.92 4.82 -8.01
CA VAL A 59 -1.67 4.12 -7.77
C VAL A 59 -1.74 2.69 -8.32
N GLU A 60 -0.58 2.08 -8.43
CA GLU A 60 -0.49 0.65 -8.70
C GLU A 60 0.66 0.05 -7.90
N ILE A 61 0.41 -1.12 -7.32
CA ILE A 61 1.41 -1.93 -6.64
C ILE A 61 1.77 -3.13 -7.52
N CYS A 62 3.06 -3.49 -7.51
CA CYS A 62 3.53 -4.74 -8.11
C CYS A 62 4.46 -5.46 -7.13
N ALA A 63 4.26 -6.78 -6.97
CA ALA A 63 5.14 -7.63 -6.18
C ALA A 63 5.30 -8.97 -6.87
N PHE A 64 6.49 -9.56 -6.72
CA PHE A 64 6.83 -10.86 -7.30
C PHE A 64 7.29 -11.81 -6.20
N LYS A 65 6.76 -13.03 -6.21
CA LYS A 65 7.13 -14.05 -5.22
C LYS A 65 6.90 -15.45 -5.82
N ASP A 66 7.93 -16.29 -5.79
CA ASP A 66 7.85 -17.71 -6.17
C ASP A 66 7.23 -17.95 -7.57
N GLY A 67 7.61 -17.13 -8.55
CA GLY A 67 7.10 -17.25 -9.91
C GLY A 67 5.75 -16.63 -10.17
N ASP A 68 5.08 -16.11 -9.13
CA ASP A 68 3.82 -15.40 -9.25
C ASP A 68 4.02 -13.91 -9.06
N TRP A 69 3.18 -13.10 -9.68
CA TRP A 69 3.17 -11.66 -9.39
C TRP A 69 1.77 -11.14 -9.17
N LEU A 70 1.70 -10.15 -8.29
CA LEU A 70 0.49 -9.42 -7.97
C LEU A 70 0.60 -8.02 -8.54
N ARG A 71 -0.46 -7.57 -9.19
CA ARG A 71 -0.66 -6.16 -9.53
C ARG A 71 -1.94 -5.71 -8.83
N LEU A 72 -1.84 -4.61 -8.09
CA LEU A 72 -2.97 -4.04 -7.36
C LEU A 72 -3.09 -2.58 -7.76
N SER A 73 -4.13 -2.24 -8.48
CA SER A 73 -4.43 -0.85 -8.85
C SER A 73 -5.60 -0.33 -8.03
N GLY A 74 -5.63 0.96 -7.79
CA GLY A 74 -6.72 1.59 -7.05
C GLY A 74 -6.43 3.03 -6.75
N GLU A 75 -7.24 3.59 -5.85
CA GLU A 75 -7.08 4.94 -5.36
C GLU A 75 -6.75 4.89 -3.87
N LEU A 76 -5.85 5.74 -3.42
CA LEU A 76 -5.49 5.83 -2.01
C LEU A 76 -6.22 6.99 -1.35
N VAL A 77 -6.79 6.72 -0.17
CA VAL A 77 -7.50 7.69 0.65
C VAL A 77 -6.81 7.80 2.00
N GLU A 78 -6.44 9.01 2.39
CA GLU A 78 -5.81 9.23 3.70
C GLU A 78 -6.84 9.01 4.82
N ASP A 79 -6.40 8.30 5.86
CA ASP A 79 -7.15 8.15 7.10
C ASP A 79 -6.37 8.85 8.21
N GLU A 80 -6.87 10.01 8.64
CA GLU A 80 -6.19 10.85 9.64
C GLU A 80 -6.41 10.39 11.07
N ARG A 81 -7.25 9.38 11.30
CA ARG A 81 -7.58 8.92 12.67
C ARG A 81 -6.36 8.30 13.33
N VAL A 82 -6.15 8.66 14.61
CA VAL A 82 -5.07 8.09 15.42
C VAL A 82 -5.19 6.57 15.51
N GLU A 83 -6.40 6.03 15.61
CA GLU A 83 -6.66 4.59 15.70
C GLU A 83 -6.11 3.83 14.49
N ALA A 84 -6.28 4.38 13.29
CA ALA A 84 -5.76 3.76 12.06
C ALA A 84 -4.24 3.75 12.04
N LYS A 85 -3.61 4.87 12.41
CA LYS A 85 -2.15 4.97 12.52
C LYS A 85 -1.61 4.03 13.59
N ALA A 86 -2.24 3.97 14.76
CA ALA A 86 -1.84 3.11 15.85
C ALA A 86 -1.92 1.63 15.45
N SER A 87 -2.98 1.22 14.76
CA SER A 87 -3.14 -0.15 14.28
C SER A 87 -2.00 -0.58 13.36
N MET A 88 -1.62 0.29 12.42
CA MET A 88 -0.50 0.03 11.52
C MET A 88 0.82 -0.10 12.28
N LEU A 89 1.09 0.81 13.22
CA LEU A 89 2.33 0.77 14.00
C LEU A 89 2.39 -0.44 14.92
N ASP A 90 1.27 -0.91 15.44
CA ASP A 90 1.22 -2.14 16.23
C ASP A 90 1.53 -3.37 15.37
N ALA A 91 1.17 -3.35 14.10
CA ALA A 91 1.50 -4.42 13.16
C ALA A 91 2.99 -4.39 12.75
N TYR A 92 3.63 -3.24 12.85
CA TYR A 92 5.05 -3.04 12.50
C TYR A 92 5.77 -2.28 13.62
N PRO A 93 6.00 -2.93 14.79
CA PRO A 93 6.51 -2.22 15.97
C PRO A 93 7.85 -1.51 15.78
N ASN A 94 8.70 -2.00 14.88
CA ASN A 94 9.97 -1.36 14.57
C ASN A 94 9.83 0.04 13.97
N LEU A 95 8.68 0.36 13.37
CA LEU A 95 8.41 1.70 12.86
C LEU A 95 8.21 2.72 13.99
N LYS A 96 7.92 2.27 15.21
CA LYS A 96 7.75 3.15 16.37
C LYS A 96 9.03 3.91 16.74
N GLN A 97 10.18 3.50 16.22
CA GLN A 97 11.43 4.22 16.37
C GLN A 97 11.46 5.52 15.54
N MET A 98 10.69 5.60 14.48
CA MET A 98 10.66 6.75 13.56
C MET A 98 9.31 7.46 13.51
N TYR A 99 8.22 6.77 13.87
CA TYR A 99 6.86 7.27 13.76
C TYR A 99 6.08 7.03 15.05
N SER A 100 5.16 7.93 15.36
CA SER A 100 4.14 7.72 16.38
C SER A 100 2.76 7.99 15.80
N ALA A 101 1.72 7.44 16.43
CA ALA A 101 0.35 7.63 15.96
C ALA A 101 -0.11 9.09 16.07
N GLU A 102 0.46 9.84 17.00
CA GLU A 102 0.14 11.26 17.22
C GLU A 102 1.00 12.20 16.37
N ASP A 103 2.07 11.71 15.75
CA ASP A 103 2.95 12.53 14.91
C ASP A 103 2.20 12.89 13.62
N PRO A 104 2.05 14.19 13.29
CA PRO A 104 1.42 14.61 12.03
C PRO A 104 2.11 14.07 10.78
N ASN A 105 3.41 13.74 10.85
CA ASN A 105 4.13 13.17 9.71
C ASN A 105 3.75 11.71 9.44
N THR A 106 3.25 10.98 10.42
CA THR A 106 2.76 9.61 10.23
C THR A 106 1.50 9.62 9.38
N GLU A 107 1.52 8.91 8.25
CA GLU A 107 0.41 8.93 7.32
C GLU A 107 0.06 7.52 6.89
N VAL A 108 -1.22 7.17 6.98
CA VAL A 108 -1.75 5.92 6.47
C VAL A 108 -2.82 6.19 5.42
N PHE A 109 -2.82 5.35 4.39
CA PHE A 109 -3.83 5.39 3.31
C PHE A 109 -4.50 4.03 3.22
N TYR A 110 -5.77 4.02 2.84
CA TYR A 110 -6.44 2.77 2.47
C TYR A 110 -6.82 2.78 1.00
N PHE A 111 -6.91 1.59 0.41
CA PHE A 111 -7.31 1.40 -0.98
C PHE A 111 -8.81 1.51 -1.15
N LYS A 112 -9.21 2.23 -2.20
CA LYS A 112 -10.59 2.37 -2.65
C LYS A 112 -10.65 2.02 -4.13
N ASN A 113 -11.73 1.35 -4.55
CA ASN A 113 -11.92 0.94 -5.94
C ASN A 113 -10.72 0.13 -6.45
N ALA A 114 -10.32 -0.87 -5.68
CA ALA A 114 -9.11 -1.62 -5.96
C ALA A 114 -9.39 -2.84 -6.83
N THR A 115 -8.45 -3.14 -7.73
CA THR A 115 -8.44 -4.35 -8.53
C THR A 115 -7.10 -5.05 -8.35
N ALA A 116 -7.13 -6.29 -7.85
CA ALA A 116 -5.96 -7.12 -7.66
C ALA A 116 -5.94 -8.22 -8.74
N SER A 117 -4.80 -8.40 -9.39
CA SER A 117 -4.59 -9.43 -10.40
C SER A 117 -3.38 -10.27 -10.03
N PHE A 118 -3.60 -11.58 -9.84
CA PHE A 118 -2.54 -12.55 -9.58
C PHE A 118 -2.24 -13.31 -10.87
N SER A 119 -1.00 -13.32 -11.30
CA SER A 119 -0.56 -13.92 -12.55
C SER A 119 0.69 -14.77 -12.35
N SER A 120 0.93 -15.69 -13.28
CA SER A 120 2.18 -16.42 -13.37
C SER A 120 2.50 -16.65 -14.85
N PHE A 121 3.68 -17.21 -15.14
CA PHE A 121 4.06 -17.54 -16.52
C PHE A 121 3.28 -18.72 -17.08
N THR A 122 2.58 -19.49 -16.23
CA THR A 122 1.88 -20.71 -16.62
C THR A 122 0.37 -20.63 -16.45
N HIS A 123 -0.12 -19.62 -15.73
CA HIS A 123 -1.56 -19.45 -15.45
C HIS A 123 -2.01 -18.06 -15.86
N GLY A 124 -3.25 -17.98 -16.34
CA GLY A 124 -3.90 -16.72 -16.60
C GLY A 124 -4.22 -15.97 -15.30
N PRO A 125 -4.55 -14.67 -15.38
CA PRO A 125 -4.77 -13.88 -14.18
C PRO A 125 -6.05 -14.28 -13.43
N GLU A 126 -5.93 -14.31 -12.09
CA GLU A 126 -7.08 -14.33 -11.19
C GLU A 126 -7.28 -12.90 -10.68
N THR A 127 -8.49 -12.39 -10.84
CA THR A 127 -8.78 -10.99 -10.53
C THR A 127 -9.80 -10.86 -9.39
N TYR A 128 -9.51 -9.97 -8.45
CA TYR A 128 -10.39 -9.64 -7.32
C TYR A 128 -10.55 -8.12 -7.25
N THR A 129 -11.75 -7.68 -6.83
CA THR A 129 -12.04 -6.25 -6.65
C THR A 129 -12.47 -6.00 -5.21
N PHE A 130 -12.11 -4.84 -4.68
CA PHE A 130 -12.55 -4.43 -3.34
C PHE A 130 -12.43 -2.92 -3.14
#